data_0e6a678a10d01186931450bc3a1a732e
#
_entry.id   0e6a678a10d01186931450bc3a1a732e
#
_cell.length_a   1.000
_cell.length_b   1.000
_cell.length_c   1.000
_cell.angle_alpha   90.00
_cell.angle_beta   90.00
_cell.angle_gamma   90.00
#
_symmetry.space_group_name_H-M   'P 1'
#
loop_
_entity.id
_entity.type
_entity.pdbx_description
1 polymer ?
#
loop_
_entity_poly.entity_id
_entity_poly.type
_entity_poly.pdbx_seq_one_letter_code
_entity_poly.pdbx_strand_id
1 'polypeptide(L)'
;MAEVQLSGVRKRFGLVEALRGIDLAIPDSAYVCLLGPSGCGKTTLLRCVAGLETVDAGQIRIGSQNVEALEPFARNVGLAFQNYALYPHLDVRGNLAFPLRAPRRRGQFDDKEIEQRVSSIAALLQIDALLDKPIVALSGGQKQRVALGRALVRNPTVLLLDEPVTHLDARLRHEMRVELKLLQRRVGTTTIHVTHDQLEAQALGDLIVVMRDGLIEQVGTPDELCTRPATSFVASFLGDPPMSLLTARLGQEAGVLSLRVGAARLRPGERLGRLLDGLSDQDVEIAVPAHHVALGHAGDEQTIAARVQAHEWVGRELQIVVALNGSPVPVRLRTQQRLALRIGDEIAIRLNLESAHAFDSKTGRRLQSSAD
;
A
#
# COMPACT_ATOMS: atom_id res chain seq x y z
N MET A 1 -3.09 22.76 9.23
CA MET A 1 -3.12 21.54 8.44
C MET A 1 -2.75 21.95 7.04
N ALA A 2 -2.21 21.08 6.23
CA ALA A 2 -1.67 21.52 4.95
C ALA A 2 -1.74 20.41 3.90
N GLU A 3 -2.15 20.77 2.71
CA GLU A 3 -1.96 20.01 1.48
C GLU A 3 -0.47 19.82 1.21
N VAL A 4 -0.06 18.68 0.65
CA VAL A 4 1.30 18.45 0.18
C VAL A 4 1.27 18.21 -1.33
N GLN A 5 2.05 18.99 -2.08
CA GLN A 5 2.15 18.87 -3.52
C GLN A 5 3.59 18.61 -3.94
N LEU A 6 3.76 17.59 -4.74
CA LEU A 6 5.01 17.20 -5.38
C LEU A 6 4.86 17.42 -6.89
N SER A 7 5.82 18.09 -7.51
CA SER A 7 5.78 18.38 -8.95
C SER A 7 7.12 18.02 -9.58
N GLY A 8 7.13 16.96 -10.39
CA GLY A 8 8.28 16.47 -11.13
C GLY A 8 9.48 16.08 -10.26
N VAL A 9 9.25 15.59 -9.03
CA VAL A 9 10.30 15.33 -8.05
C VAL A 9 11.21 14.20 -8.52
N ARG A 10 12.52 14.49 -8.62
CA ARG A 10 13.57 13.54 -9.01
C ARG A 10 14.63 13.42 -7.93
N LYS A 11 15.15 12.19 -7.75
CA LYS A 11 16.27 11.91 -6.86
C LYS A 11 17.12 10.79 -7.40
N ARG A 12 18.44 11.02 -7.42
CA ARG A 12 19.42 10.05 -7.87
C ARG A 12 20.47 9.79 -6.79
N PHE A 13 20.89 8.56 -6.68
CA PHE A 13 22.02 8.14 -5.85
C PHE A 13 23.07 7.46 -6.76
N GLY A 14 24.12 8.18 -7.10
CA GLY A 14 25.08 7.71 -8.09
C GLY A 14 24.40 7.44 -9.44
N LEU A 15 24.41 6.17 -9.89
CA LEU A 15 23.78 5.76 -11.15
C LEU A 15 22.31 5.36 -11.00
N VAL A 16 21.81 5.24 -9.77
CA VAL A 16 20.43 4.79 -9.49
C VAL A 16 19.50 5.99 -9.38
N GLU A 17 18.51 6.08 -10.26
CA GLU A 17 17.44 7.07 -10.18
C GLU A 17 16.31 6.54 -9.31
N ALA A 18 16.32 6.92 -8.03
CA ALA A 18 15.37 6.42 -7.03
C ALA A 18 13.98 7.05 -7.16
N LEU A 19 13.88 8.30 -7.65
CA LEU A 19 12.63 8.99 -8.00
C LEU A 19 12.77 9.56 -9.41
N ARG A 20 11.80 9.24 -10.28
CA ARG A 20 11.90 9.45 -11.71
C ARG A 20 10.89 10.49 -12.24
N GLY A 21 10.62 11.53 -11.44
CA GLY A 21 9.63 12.57 -11.77
C GLY A 21 8.28 12.25 -11.15
N ILE A 22 8.20 12.43 -9.82
CA ILE A 22 6.98 12.17 -9.06
C ILE A 22 6.10 13.42 -9.05
N ASP A 23 4.88 13.26 -9.55
CA ASP A 23 3.79 14.20 -9.44
C ASP A 23 2.73 13.63 -8.52
N LEU A 24 2.43 14.31 -7.40
CA LEU A 24 1.49 13.85 -6.39
C LEU A 24 0.86 15.01 -5.65
N ALA A 25 -0.46 15.02 -5.57
CA ALA A 25 -1.21 15.93 -4.72
C ALA A 25 -1.83 15.15 -3.55
N ILE A 26 -1.52 15.54 -2.33
CA ILE A 26 -2.03 14.97 -1.08
C ILE A 26 -2.96 15.99 -0.46
N PRO A 27 -4.27 15.71 -0.36
CA PRO A 27 -5.24 16.62 0.23
C PRO A 27 -4.94 16.93 1.70
N ASP A 28 -5.35 18.10 2.14
CA ASP A 28 -5.29 18.46 3.56
C ASP A 28 -6.04 17.43 4.41
N SER A 29 -5.46 17.09 5.56
CA SER A 29 -6.01 16.15 6.54
C SER A 29 -6.21 14.71 6.03
N ALA A 30 -5.76 14.38 4.83
CA ALA A 30 -5.81 13.03 4.29
C ALA A 30 -4.76 12.11 4.93
N TYR A 31 -5.11 10.84 5.08
CA TYR A 31 -4.18 9.76 5.38
C TYR A 31 -3.78 9.08 4.08
N VAL A 32 -2.55 9.29 3.63
CA VAL A 32 -2.04 8.74 2.36
C VAL A 32 -1.00 7.67 2.63
N CYS A 33 -1.22 6.48 2.08
CA CYS A 33 -0.27 5.36 2.16
C CYS A 33 0.57 5.26 0.89
N LEU A 34 1.90 5.33 1.01
CA LEU A 34 2.83 4.99 -0.07
C LEU A 34 3.10 3.48 -0.02
N LEU A 35 2.65 2.76 -1.03
CA LEU A 35 2.71 1.32 -1.12
C LEU A 35 3.49 0.88 -2.37
N GLY A 36 4.23 -0.21 -2.29
CA GLY A 36 5.00 -0.77 -3.42
C GLY A 36 6.09 -1.73 -2.98
N PRO A 37 6.76 -2.41 -3.90
CA PRO A 37 7.87 -3.31 -3.61
C PRO A 37 9.02 -2.64 -2.87
N SER A 38 9.86 -3.44 -2.22
CA SER A 38 11.08 -2.93 -1.60
C SER A 38 11.98 -2.27 -2.66
N GLY A 39 12.58 -1.14 -2.31
CA GLY A 39 13.46 -0.41 -3.24
C GLY A 39 12.77 0.46 -4.29
N CYS A 40 11.43 0.54 -4.36
CA CYS A 40 10.74 1.35 -5.37
C CYS A 40 10.73 2.87 -5.10
N GLY A 41 11.39 3.37 -4.05
CA GLY A 41 11.55 4.80 -3.79
C GLY A 41 10.68 5.40 -2.68
N LYS A 42 9.80 4.65 -1.99
CA LYS A 42 8.88 5.15 -0.93
C LYS A 42 9.57 5.92 0.19
N THR A 43 10.54 5.28 0.85
CA THR A 43 11.32 5.91 1.94
C THR A 43 12.14 7.10 1.41
N THR A 44 12.67 7.03 0.19
CA THR A 44 13.36 8.15 -0.44
C THR A 44 12.41 9.33 -0.62
N LEU A 45 11.19 9.11 -1.12
CA LEU A 45 10.18 10.14 -1.28
C LEU A 45 9.80 10.77 0.07
N LEU A 46 9.56 9.94 1.08
CA LEU A 46 9.27 10.40 2.44
C LEU A 46 10.42 11.27 2.99
N ARG A 47 11.67 10.85 2.80
CA ARG A 47 12.87 11.61 3.25
C ARG A 47 13.04 12.92 2.49
N CYS A 48 12.71 12.97 1.20
CA CYS A 48 12.69 14.22 0.43
C CYS A 48 11.64 15.20 0.99
N VAL A 49 10.44 14.74 1.33
CA VAL A 49 9.41 15.58 1.97
C VAL A 49 9.89 16.05 3.35
N ALA A 50 10.53 15.17 4.14
CA ALA A 50 11.10 15.52 5.44
C ALA A 50 12.28 16.50 5.37
N GLY A 51 12.93 16.65 4.21
CA GLY A 51 14.16 17.42 4.03
C GLY A 51 15.43 16.71 4.51
N LEU A 52 15.33 15.42 4.75
CA LEU A 52 16.49 14.57 5.09
C LEU A 52 17.30 14.16 3.85
N GLU A 53 16.66 14.23 2.68
CA GLU A 53 17.26 14.08 1.38
C GLU A 53 16.93 15.29 0.52
N THR A 54 17.92 15.82 -0.20
CA THR A 54 17.70 16.89 -1.17
C THR A 54 17.14 16.32 -2.46
N VAL A 55 16.23 17.02 -3.10
CA VAL A 55 15.76 16.68 -4.45
C VAL A 55 16.76 17.19 -5.49
N ASP A 56 16.93 16.45 -6.59
CA ASP A 56 17.81 16.87 -7.68
C ASP A 56 17.07 17.70 -8.72
N ALA A 57 15.74 17.55 -8.80
CA ALA A 57 14.84 18.37 -9.63
C ALA A 57 13.40 18.27 -9.09
N GLY A 58 12.55 19.19 -9.54
CA GLY A 58 11.15 19.28 -9.12
C GLY A 58 10.95 20.16 -7.89
N GLN A 59 9.72 20.22 -7.42
CA GLN A 59 9.30 21.08 -6.30
C GLN A 59 8.49 20.29 -5.28
N ILE A 60 8.63 20.67 -4.01
CA ILE A 60 7.84 20.15 -2.88
C ILE A 60 7.20 21.35 -2.19
N ARG A 61 5.87 21.36 -2.13
CA ARG A 61 5.10 22.39 -1.46
C ARG A 61 4.30 21.80 -0.30
N ILE A 62 4.36 22.45 0.87
CA ILE A 62 3.55 22.11 2.04
C ILE A 62 2.70 23.34 2.35
N GLY A 63 1.39 23.25 2.20
CA GLY A 63 0.48 24.39 2.21
C GLY A 63 0.86 25.39 1.12
N SER A 64 1.09 26.64 1.50
CA SER A 64 1.50 27.71 0.57
C SER A 64 3.02 27.82 0.38
N GLN A 65 3.83 27.02 1.08
CA GLN A 65 5.28 27.19 1.15
C GLN A 65 6.02 26.12 0.33
N ASN A 66 6.93 26.54 -0.55
CA ASN A 66 7.93 25.67 -1.15
C ASN A 66 9.00 25.33 -0.11
N VAL A 67 9.28 24.03 0.03
CA VAL A 67 10.11 23.53 1.15
C VAL A 67 11.40 22.84 0.71
N GLU A 68 11.63 22.64 -0.57
CA GLU A 68 12.81 21.93 -1.08
C GLU A 68 14.13 22.52 -0.64
N ALA A 69 14.21 23.85 -0.55
CA ALA A 69 15.40 24.56 -0.07
C ALA A 69 15.47 24.72 1.47
N LEU A 70 14.43 24.29 2.18
CA LEU A 70 14.37 24.44 3.63
C LEU A 70 15.01 23.23 4.34
N GLU A 71 15.74 23.54 5.42
CA GLU A 71 16.23 22.53 6.35
C GLU A 71 15.07 21.78 7.03
N PRO A 72 15.25 20.48 7.42
CA PRO A 72 14.19 19.65 7.98
C PRO A 72 13.42 20.30 9.15
N PHE A 73 14.13 21.01 10.03
CA PHE A 73 13.52 21.64 11.20
C PHE A 73 12.58 22.81 10.85
N ALA A 74 12.75 23.43 9.67
CA ALA A 74 11.96 24.57 9.20
C ALA A 74 10.69 24.14 8.43
N ARG A 75 10.59 22.88 8.02
CA ARG A 75 9.45 22.35 7.24
C ARG A 75 8.20 22.08 8.09
N ASN A 76 8.30 22.18 9.42
CA ASN A 76 7.23 21.87 10.37
C ASN A 76 6.59 20.47 10.16
N VAL A 77 7.39 19.47 9.83
CA VAL A 77 6.95 18.08 9.70
C VAL A 77 7.31 17.28 10.95
N GLY A 78 6.45 16.32 11.31
CA GLY A 78 6.73 15.31 12.35
C GLY A 78 7.13 14.00 11.65
N LEU A 79 8.22 13.37 12.09
CA LEU A 79 8.68 12.11 11.50
C LEU A 79 8.82 11.04 12.57
N ALA A 80 8.16 9.88 12.34
CA ALA A 80 8.36 8.66 13.10
C ALA A 80 9.10 7.64 12.22
N PHE A 81 10.27 7.21 12.70
CA PHE A 81 11.13 6.26 12.01
C PHE A 81 10.75 4.81 12.30
N GLN A 82 11.07 3.92 11.39
CA GLN A 82 10.86 2.47 11.48
C GLN A 82 11.45 1.85 12.77
N ASN A 83 12.64 2.28 13.18
CA ASN A 83 13.33 1.80 14.38
C ASN A 83 13.03 2.63 15.63
N TYR A 84 11.91 3.39 15.61
CA TYR A 84 11.48 4.35 16.64
C TYR A 84 12.46 5.51 16.89
N ALA A 85 13.76 5.32 16.73
CA ALA A 85 14.87 6.26 16.94
C ALA A 85 14.76 7.02 18.29
N LEU A 86 14.29 6.34 19.35
CA LEU A 86 14.18 6.91 20.68
C LEU A 86 15.55 7.09 21.34
N TYR A 87 15.70 8.12 22.15
CA TYR A 87 16.92 8.40 22.91
C TYR A 87 16.97 7.49 24.14
N PRO A 88 17.89 6.48 24.19
CA PRO A 88 17.88 5.47 25.25
C PRO A 88 18.32 6.00 26.62
N HIS A 89 19.03 7.13 26.63
CA HIS A 89 19.51 7.80 27.85
C HIS A 89 18.47 8.75 28.46
N LEU A 90 17.33 8.93 27.81
CA LEU A 90 16.19 9.71 28.30
C LEU A 90 15.04 8.76 28.67
N ASP A 91 14.22 9.17 29.65
CA ASP A 91 12.94 8.54 29.92
C ASP A 91 11.89 8.91 28.84
N VAL A 92 10.64 8.50 29.01
CA VAL A 92 9.55 8.84 28.10
C VAL A 92 9.31 10.33 28.05
N ARG A 93 9.24 11.00 29.23
CA ARG A 93 9.06 12.45 29.36
C ARG A 93 10.14 13.21 28.62
N GLY A 94 11.39 12.84 28.81
CA GLY A 94 12.54 13.44 28.14
C GLY A 94 12.50 13.26 26.63
N ASN A 95 12.12 12.08 26.13
CA ASN A 95 11.94 11.83 24.71
C ASN A 95 10.85 12.71 24.10
N LEU A 96 9.70 12.88 24.77
CA LEU A 96 8.61 13.73 24.31
C LEU A 96 8.99 15.23 24.37
N ALA A 97 9.71 15.67 25.42
CA ALA A 97 10.12 17.05 25.59
C ALA A 97 11.28 17.46 24.65
N PHE A 98 12.09 16.51 24.20
CA PHE A 98 13.32 16.78 23.44
C PHE A 98 13.11 17.70 22.22
N PRO A 99 12.09 17.50 21.35
CA PRO A 99 11.88 18.37 20.19
C PRO A 99 11.52 19.82 20.55
N LEU A 100 10.99 20.06 21.76
CA LEU A 100 10.63 21.39 22.26
C LEU A 100 11.83 22.10 22.88
N ARG A 101 12.78 21.34 23.46
CA ARG A 101 14.00 21.83 24.10
C ARG A 101 15.21 21.94 23.17
N ALA A 102 15.03 21.63 21.88
CA ALA A 102 16.13 21.67 20.91
C ALA A 102 16.82 23.05 20.90
N PRO A 103 18.17 23.14 20.75
CA PRO A 103 18.94 24.40 20.89
C PRO A 103 18.41 25.52 20.00
N ARG A 104 17.93 25.23 18.80
CA ARG A 104 17.35 26.22 17.87
C ARG A 104 15.97 26.74 18.29
N ARG A 105 15.38 26.19 19.35
CA ARG A 105 14.09 26.58 19.94
C ARG A 105 14.19 27.10 21.34
N ARG A 106 15.40 27.34 21.84
CA ARG A 106 15.62 27.92 23.18
C ARG A 106 14.81 29.21 23.36
N GLY A 107 13.99 29.25 24.41
CA GLY A 107 13.16 30.43 24.74
C GLY A 107 11.86 30.53 23.95
N GLN A 108 11.53 29.59 23.06
CA GLN A 108 10.22 29.54 22.37
C GLN A 108 9.11 29.02 23.29
N PHE A 109 9.45 28.15 24.23
CA PHE A 109 8.53 27.51 25.17
C PHE A 109 9.14 27.59 26.57
N ASP A 110 8.34 27.95 27.56
CA ASP A 110 8.72 27.83 28.96
C ASP A 110 8.53 26.37 29.46
N ASP A 111 9.10 26.06 30.64
CA ASP A 111 9.03 24.69 31.19
C ASP A 111 7.58 24.27 31.48
N LYS A 112 6.69 25.17 31.83
CA LYS A 112 5.28 24.90 32.10
C LYS A 112 4.55 24.54 30.80
N GLU A 113 4.80 25.25 29.72
CA GLU A 113 4.23 25.00 28.41
C GLU A 113 4.74 23.66 27.84
N ILE A 114 6.04 23.35 28.01
CA ILE A 114 6.62 22.07 27.63
C ILE A 114 5.90 20.93 28.37
N GLU A 115 5.75 21.07 29.71
CA GLU A 115 5.09 20.04 30.51
C GLU A 115 3.61 19.84 30.12
N GLN A 116 2.89 20.91 29.85
CA GLN A 116 1.51 20.83 29.37
C GLN A 116 1.40 20.09 28.03
N ARG A 117 2.30 20.40 27.09
CA ARG A 117 2.33 19.71 25.77
C ARG A 117 2.67 18.23 25.91
N VAL A 118 3.67 17.90 26.72
CA VAL A 118 4.07 16.53 27.02
C VAL A 118 2.92 15.74 27.65
N SER A 119 2.27 16.29 28.67
CA SER A 119 1.14 15.68 29.35
C SER A 119 -0.06 15.47 28.40
N SER A 120 -0.37 16.47 27.57
CA SER A 120 -1.47 16.38 26.60
C SER A 120 -1.21 15.29 25.56
N ILE A 121 0.00 15.18 25.03
CA ILE A 121 0.38 14.13 24.06
C ILE A 121 0.42 12.76 24.75
N ALA A 122 0.92 12.67 26.00
CA ALA A 122 0.94 11.42 26.74
C ALA A 122 -0.48 10.88 26.99
N ALA A 123 -1.40 11.75 27.40
CA ALA A 123 -2.81 11.40 27.56
C ALA A 123 -3.47 10.97 26.23
N LEU A 124 -3.22 11.70 25.13
CA LEU A 124 -3.73 11.39 23.81
C LEU A 124 -3.31 9.97 23.36
N LEU A 125 -2.06 9.58 23.66
CA LEU A 125 -1.46 8.31 23.30
C LEU A 125 -1.57 7.23 24.39
N GLN A 126 -2.23 7.53 25.51
CA GLN A 126 -2.41 6.62 26.65
C GLN A 126 -1.07 6.08 27.22
N ILE A 127 -0.09 6.97 27.35
CA ILE A 127 1.23 6.66 27.91
C ILE A 127 1.60 7.53 29.11
N ASP A 128 0.63 8.22 29.70
CA ASP A 128 0.79 9.08 30.88
C ASP A 128 1.39 8.32 32.07
N ALA A 129 0.96 7.09 32.32
CA ALA A 129 1.52 6.23 33.37
C ALA A 129 2.96 5.75 33.09
N LEU A 130 3.51 6.05 31.92
CA LEU A 130 4.84 5.61 31.48
C LEU A 130 5.87 6.74 31.46
N LEU A 131 5.48 8.01 31.74
CA LEU A 131 6.30 9.20 31.53
C LEU A 131 7.68 9.10 32.19
N ASP A 132 7.77 8.54 33.37
CA ASP A 132 9.02 8.45 34.15
C ASP A 132 9.74 7.09 33.94
N LYS A 133 9.30 6.28 32.99
CA LYS A 133 9.95 4.98 32.70
C LYS A 133 11.10 5.15 31.70
N PRO A 134 12.20 4.39 31.87
CA PRO A 134 13.25 4.34 30.89
C PRO A 134 12.79 3.61 29.64
N ILE A 135 13.25 4.04 28.46
CA ILE A 135 12.84 3.48 27.15
C ILE A 135 13.10 1.98 27.03
N VAL A 136 14.16 1.47 27.67
CA VAL A 136 14.52 0.04 27.62
C VAL A 136 13.45 -0.85 28.27
N ALA A 137 12.68 -0.33 29.22
CA ALA A 137 11.64 -1.06 29.95
C ALA A 137 10.29 -1.12 29.20
N LEU A 138 10.20 -0.49 28.02
CA LEU A 138 8.95 -0.39 27.26
C LEU A 138 8.81 -1.57 26.28
N SER A 139 7.56 -2.03 26.09
CA SER A 139 7.19 -2.93 24.99
C SER A 139 7.31 -2.25 23.63
N GLY A 140 7.29 -3.03 22.53
CA GLY A 140 7.35 -2.52 21.16
C GLY A 140 6.24 -1.49 20.88
N GLY A 141 4.97 -1.78 21.23
CA GLY A 141 3.85 -0.87 21.05
C GLY A 141 3.97 0.39 21.90
N GLN A 142 4.50 0.29 23.13
CA GLN A 142 4.76 1.47 23.96
C GLN A 142 5.86 2.37 23.37
N LYS A 143 6.94 1.77 22.85
CA LYS A 143 8.00 2.52 22.12
C LYS A 143 7.43 3.22 20.89
N GLN A 144 6.54 2.56 20.16
CA GLN A 144 5.86 3.12 19.00
C GLN A 144 5.04 4.36 19.40
N ARG A 145 4.22 4.27 20.45
CA ARG A 145 3.42 5.40 20.94
C ARG A 145 4.31 6.58 21.38
N VAL A 146 5.45 6.30 22.03
CA VAL A 146 6.42 7.35 22.39
C VAL A 146 7.03 8.00 21.14
N ALA A 147 7.37 7.24 20.11
CA ALA A 147 7.90 7.76 18.84
C ALA A 147 6.87 8.65 18.11
N LEU A 148 5.60 8.22 18.08
CA LEU A 148 4.49 9.03 17.56
C LEU A 148 4.30 10.32 18.38
N GLY A 149 4.32 10.22 19.70
CA GLY A 149 4.21 11.39 20.58
C GLY A 149 5.31 12.39 20.34
N ARG A 150 6.55 11.94 20.17
CA ARG A 150 7.69 12.79 19.85
C ARG A 150 7.52 13.50 18.49
N ALA A 151 6.93 12.83 17.51
CA ALA A 151 6.63 13.45 16.22
C ALA A 151 5.51 14.49 16.32
N LEU A 152 4.48 14.22 17.14
CA LEU A 152 3.28 15.05 17.27
C LEU A 152 3.40 16.22 18.26
N VAL A 153 4.29 16.15 19.25
CA VAL A 153 4.36 17.16 20.36
C VAL A 153 4.58 18.59 19.86
N ARG A 154 5.11 18.75 18.65
CA ARG A 154 5.34 20.04 17.99
C ARG A 154 4.13 20.57 17.22
N ASN A 155 3.01 19.86 17.18
CA ASN A 155 1.86 20.15 16.32
C ASN A 155 2.28 20.33 14.86
N PRO A 156 2.85 19.30 14.22
CA PRO A 156 3.32 19.37 12.84
C PRO A 156 2.16 19.58 11.87
N THR A 157 2.43 20.26 10.74
CA THR A 157 1.46 20.40 9.65
C THR A 157 1.29 19.11 8.85
N VAL A 158 2.36 18.29 8.79
CA VAL A 158 2.37 16.98 8.13
C VAL A 158 3.06 15.96 9.02
N LEU A 159 2.44 14.79 9.18
CA LEU A 159 3.00 13.63 9.88
C LEU A 159 3.53 12.62 8.87
N LEU A 160 4.78 12.24 9.02
CA LEU A 160 5.49 11.28 8.18
C LEU A 160 5.77 10.00 8.99
N LEU A 161 5.33 8.86 8.49
CA LEU A 161 5.46 7.57 9.13
C LEU A 161 6.24 6.62 8.21
N ASP A 162 7.42 6.18 8.64
CA ASP A 162 8.26 5.24 7.88
C ASP A 162 8.13 3.85 8.50
N GLU A 163 7.27 3.01 7.92
CA GLU A 163 7.00 1.62 8.36
C GLU A 163 6.76 1.48 9.87
N PRO A 164 5.84 2.23 10.47
CA PRO A 164 5.76 2.37 11.92
C PRO A 164 5.40 1.09 12.67
N VAL A 165 4.76 0.10 12.06
CA VAL A 165 4.28 -1.12 12.76
C VAL A 165 4.96 -2.41 12.30
N THR A 166 5.97 -2.33 11.45
CA THR A 166 6.63 -3.49 10.83
C THR A 166 7.28 -4.44 11.85
N HIS A 167 7.79 -3.89 12.96
CA HIS A 167 8.47 -4.69 14.00
C HIS A 167 7.55 -5.24 15.09
N LEU A 168 6.24 -5.07 14.94
CA LEU A 168 5.25 -5.57 15.90
C LEU A 168 4.75 -6.97 15.50
N ASP A 169 4.36 -7.76 16.49
CA ASP A 169 3.65 -9.02 16.23
C ASP A 169 2.29 -8.78 15.57
N ALA A 170 1.70 -9.82 14.98
CA ALA A 170 0.48 -9.69 14.17
C ALA A 170 -0.72 -9.12 14.95
N ARG A 171 -0.87 -9.48 16.23
CA ARG A 171 -1.96 -8.99 17.07
C ARG A 171 -1.79 -7.51 17.38
N LEU A 172 -0.61 -7.14 17.85
CA LEU A 172 -0.28 -5.76 18.20
C LEU A 172 -0.31 -4.85 16.95
N ARG A 173 0.11 -5.37 15.79
CA ARG A 173 0.00 -4.65 14.51
C ARG A 173 -1.45 -4.34 14.16
N HIS A 174 -2.37 -5.29 14.36
CA HIS A 174 -3.79 -5.06 14.12
C HIS A 174 -4.35 -3.98 15.06
N GLU A 175 -4.06 -4.05 16.36
CA GLU A 175 -4.47 -3.06 17.35
C GLU A 175 -3.93 -1.66 17.00
N MET A 176 -2.64 -1.58 16.67
CA MET A 176 -1.98 -0.31 16.30
C MET A 176 -2.53 0.32 15.02
N ARG A 177 -2.96 -0.47 14.02
CA ARG A 177 -3.63 0.08 12.84
C ARG A 177 -4.88 0.86 13.20
N VAL A 178 -5.74 0.27 14.01
CA VAL A 178 -6.96 0.96 14.48
C VAL A 178 -6.62 2.24 15.25
N GLU A 179 -5.64 2.17 16.16
CA GLU A 179 -5.20 3.33 16.94
C GLU A 179 -4.63 4.46 16.07
N LEU A 180 -3.79 4.13 15.08
CA LEU A 180 -3.23 5.12 14.15
C LEU A 180 -4.32 5.86 13.37
N LYS A 181 -5.35 5.15 12.88
CA LYS A 181 -6.48 5.78 12.17
C LYS A 181 -7.29 6.69 13.09
N LEU A 182 -7.58 6.23 14.31
CA LEU A 182 -8.29 7.05 15.30
C LEU A 182 -7.48 8.27 15.74
N LEU A 183 -6.17 8.10 15.93
CA LEU A 183 -5.26 9.18 16.28
C LEU A 183 -5.24 10.25 15.19
N GLN A 184 -5.04 9.85 13.94
CA GLN A 184 -5.02 10.78 12.80
C GLN A 184 -6.32 11.57 12.69
N ARG A 185 -7.48 10.90 12.84
CA ARG A 185 -8.79 11.57 12.83
C ARG A 185 -8.95 12.60 13.97
N ARG A 186 -8.42 12.29 15.15
CA ARG A 186 -8.45 13.24 16.30
C ARG A 186 -7.54 14.44 16.09
N VAL A 187 -6.35 14.20 15.56
CA VAL A 187 -5.34 15.25 15.35
C VAL A 187 -5.63 16.04 14.07
N GLY A 188 -6.24 15.40 13.05
CA GLY A 188 -6.56 16.00 11.76
C GLY A 188 -5.35 16.31 10.89
N THR A 189 -4.14 15.88 11.26
CA THR A 189 -2.90 16.18 10.54
C THR A 189 -2.80 15.36 9.25
N THR A 190 -2.43 16.01 8.14
CA THR A 190 -2.08 15.33 6.88
C THR A 190 -0.99 14.31 7.15
N THR A 191 -1.23 13.05 6.78
CA THR A 191 -0.33 11.94 7.12
C THR A 191 0.15 11.24 5.86
N ILE A 192 1.48 11.07 5.73
CA ILE A 192 2.11 10.26 4.69
C ILE A 192 2.73 9.05 5.37
N HIS A 193 2.26 7.86 5.03
CA HIS A 193 2.64 6.59 5.65
C HIS A 193 3.27 5.67 4.62
N VAL A 194 4.53 5.31 4.81
CA VAL A 194 5.23 4.30 4.02
C VAL A 194 4.97 2.93 4.61
N THR A 195 4.50 2.01 3.79
CA THR A 195 4.35 0.60 4.16
C THR A 195 4.60 -0.32 2.96
N HIS A 196 4.95 -1.56 3.22
CA HIS A 196 4.94 -2.65 2.25
C HIS A 196 3.77 -3.63 2.51
N ASP A 197 3.00 -3.43 3.59
CA ASP A 197 1.84 -4.24 3.95
C ASP A 197 0.57 -3.67 3.29
N GLN A 198 -0.01 -4.44 2.38
CA GLN A 198 -1.21 -4.05 1.63
C GLN A 198 -2.43 -3.93 2.53
N LEU A 199 -2.58 -4.82 3.52
CA LEU A 199 -3.69 -4.77 4.46
C LEU A 199 -3.62 -3.51 5.33
N GLU A 200 -2.40 -3.08 5.66
CA GLU A 200 -2.18 -1.83 6.38
C GLU A 200 -2.58 -0.63 5.52
N ALA A 201 -2.12 -0.58 4.27
CA ALA A 201 -2.45 0.51 3.36
C ALA A 201 -3.96 0.61 3.10
N GLN A 202 -4.64 -0.53 2.90
CA GLN A 202 -6.10 -0.57 2.68
C GLN A 202 -6.90 -0.20 3.93
N ALA A 203 -6.42 -0.55 5.13
CA ALA A 203 -7.12 -0.25 6.38
C ALA A 203 -6.97 1.22 6.81
N LEU A 204 -5.83 1.84 6.54
CA LEU A 204 -5.48 3.16 7.01
C LEU A 204 -5.69 4.27 5.97
N GLY A 205 -5.35 4.00 4.70
CA GLY A 205 -5.32 5.01 3.66
C GLY A 205 -6.70 5.54 3.27
N ASP A 206 -6.86 6.85 3.24
CA ASP A 206 -7.94 7.50 2.50
C ASP A 206 -7.59 7.47 1.01
N LEU A 207 -6.28 7.58 0.71
CA LEU A 207 -5.68 7.35 -0.60
C LEU A 207 -4.46 6.44 -0.47
N ILE A 208 -4.26 5.60 -1.47
CA ILE A 208 -3.06 4.78 -1.62
C ILE A 208 -2.34 5.22 -2.90
N VAL A 209 -1.04 5.43 -2.77
CA VAL A 209 -0.12 5.70 -3.88
C VAL A 209 0.68 4.44 -4.13
N VAL A 210 0.39 3.75 -5.22
CA VAL A 210 1.15 2.55 -5.61
C VAL A 210 2.37 2.99 -6.40
N MET A 211 3.56 2.63 -5.90
CA MET A 211 4.85 2.98 -6.52
C MET A 211 5.58 1.76 -7.05
N ARG A 212 6.24 1.92 -8.19
CA ARG A 212 7.12 0.93 -8.80
C ARG A 212 8.29 1.61 -9.51
N ASP A 213 9.50 1.14 -9.29
CA ASP A 213 10.72 1.57 -10.01
C ASP A 213 10.91 3.11 -10.06
N GLY A 214 10.62 3.79 -8.95
CA GLY A 214 10.75 5.24 -8.83
C GLY A 214 9.63 6.06 -9.48
N LEU A 215 8.54 5.42 -9.91
CA LEU A 215 7.36 6.05 -10.52
C LEU A 215 6.10 5.76 -9.71
N ILE A 216 5.06 6.58 -9.91
CA ILE A 216 3.71 6.29 -9.44
C ILE A 216 2.98 5.51 -10.53
N GLU A 217 2.50 4.31 -10.19
CA GLU A 217 1.68 3.48 -11.06
C GLU A 217 0.21 3.89 -11.05
N GLN A 218 -0.31 4.14 -9.83
CA GLN A 218 -1.69 4.58 -9.63
C GLN A 218 -1.85 5.27 -8.28
N VAL A 219 -2.73 6.25 -8.22
CA VAL A 219 -3.24 6.88 -6.99
C VAL A 219 -4.76 6.70 -6.97
N GLY A 220 -5.30 6.30 -5.84
CA GLY A 220 -6.75 6.15 -5.68
C GLY A 220 -7.13 5.70 -4.28
N THR A 221 -8.41 5.62 -4.02
CA THR A 221 -8.96 5.01 -2.82
C THR A 221 -8.67 3.49 -2.82
N PRO A 222 -8.69 2.81 -1.66
CA PRO A 222 -8.55 1.36 -1.61
C PRO A 222 -9.51 0.62 -2.54
N ASP A 223 -10.77 1.07 -2.62
CA ASP A 223 -11.79 0.49 -3.49
C ASP A 223 -11.46 0.66 -4.97
N GLU A 224 -11.10 1.88 -5.39
CA GLU A 224 -10.73 2.16 -6.80
C GLU A 224 -9.54 1.32 -7.25
N LEU A 225 -8.52 1.16 -6.42
CA LEU A 225 -7.34 0.36 -6.77
C LEU A 225 -7.66 -1.13 -6.92
N CYS A 226 -8.59 -1.65 -6.11
CA CYS A 226 -9.01 -3.06 -6.18
C CYS A 226 -10.01 -3.32 -7.32
N THR A 227 -10.93 -2.36 -7.59
CA THR A 227 -11.99 -2.55 -8.58
C THR A 227 -11.63 -2.02 -9.96
N ARG A 228 -10.69 -1.07 -10.04
CA ARG A 228 -10.27 -0.41 -11.30
C ARG A 228 -8.76 -0.27 -11.38
N PRO A 229 -7.97 -1.38 -11.30
CA PRO A 229 -6.52 -1.30 -11.43
C PRO A 229 -6.14 -0.70 -12.79
N ALA A 230 -5.23 0.29 -12.78
CA ALA A 230 -4.78 0.97 -14.00
C ALA A 230 -3.79 0.14 -14.80
N THR A 231 -3.05 -0.76 -14.14
CA THR A 231 -2.06 -1.63 -14.77
C THR A 231 -2.19 -3.06 -14.27
N SER A 232 -1.70 -4.02 -15.06
CA SER A 232 -1.61 -5.43 -14.67
C SER A 232 -0.71 -5.62 -13.44
N PHE A 233 0.27 -4.73 -13.25
CA PHE A 233 1.06 -4.68 -12.03
C PHE A 233 0.18 -4.39 -10.81
N VAL A 234 -0.63 -3.34 -10.83
CA VAL A 234 -1.51 -2.99 -9.71
C VAL A 234 -2.49 -4.13 -9.41
N ALA A 235 -3.09 -4.72 -10.44
CA ALA A 235 -4.01 -5.86 -10.30
C ALA A 235 -3.35 -7.09 -9.63
N SER A 236 -2.10 -7.40 -10.01
CA SER A 236 -1.37 -8.55 -9.47
C SER A 236 -0.60 -8.23 -8.18
N PHE A 237 -0.45 -6.95 -7.83
CA PHE A 237 0.23 -6.51 -6.63
C PHE A 237 -0.73 -6.30 -5.47
N LEU A 238 -1.94 -5.77 -5.70
CA LEU A 238 -2.93 -5.50 -4.66
C LEU A 238 -3.91 -6.65 -4.48
N GLY A 239 -4.34 -6.83 -3.24
CA GLY A 239 -5.31 -7.86 -2.84
C GLY A 239 -4.67 -9.00 -2.06
N ASP A 240 -5.48 -9.67 -1.22
CA ASP A 240 -5.11 -10.86 -0.47
C ASP A 240 -6.19 -11.94 -0.64
N PRO A 241 -5.94 -12.93 -1.52
CA PRO A 241 -4.82 -13.02 -2.47
C PRO A 241 -4.95 -12.03 -3.65
N PRO A 242 -3.81 -11.68 -4.30
CA PRO A 242 -3.83 -10.83 -5.48
C PRO A 242 -4.53 -11.51 -6.66
N MET A 243 -4.96 -10.73 -7.66
CA MET A 243 -5.59 -11.25 -8.86
C MET A 243 -4.65 -12.20 -9.62
N SER A 244 -5.20 -13.25 -10.20
CA SER A 244 -4.46 -14.14 -11.09
C SER A 244 -4.36 -13.48 -12.47
N LEU A 245 -3.14 -13.25 -12.94
CA LEU A 245 -2.89 -12.57 -14.22
C LEU A 245 -2.59 -13.61 -15.31
N LEU A 246 -3.56 -13.87 -16.18
CA LEU A 246 -3.50 -14.90 -17.21
C LEU A 246 -3.16 -14.28 -18.56
N THR A 247 -2.15 -14.79 -19.25
CA THR A 247 -1.92 -14.45 -20.64
C THR A 247 -2.91 -15.24 -21.52
N ALA A 248 -3.74 -14.52 -22.23
CA ALA A 248 -4.76 -15.09 -23.12
C ALA A 248 -4.52 -14.64 -24.57
N ARG A 249 -4.59 -15.56 -25.52
CA ARG A 249 -4.63 -15.23 -26.93
C ARG A 249 -6.06 -15.08 -27.41
N LEU A 250 -6.34 -13.95 -28.03
CA LEU A 250 -7.64 -13.69 -28.65
C LEU A 250 -7.81 -14.52 -29.92
N GLY A 251 -8.99 -15.07 -30.11
CA GLY A 251 -9.38 -15.79 -31.32
C GLY A 251 -10.88 -15.66 -31.59
N GLN A 252 -11.32 -16.13 -32.75
CA GLN A 252 -12.74 -16.22 -33.07
C GLN A 252 -13.08 -17.69 -33.40
N GLU A 253 -14.19 -18.17 -32.83
CA GLU A 253 -14.76 -19.47 -33.14
C GLU A 253 -16.21 -19.31 -33.56
N ALA A 254 -16.55 -19.75 -34.76
CA ALA A 254 -17.90 -19.58 -35.33
C ALA A 254 -18.43 -18.12 -35.22
N GLY A 255 -17.55 -17.11 -35.36
CA GLY A 255 -17.90 -15.70 -35.23
C GLY A 255 -18.04 -15.19 -33.80
N VAL A 256 -17.75 -16.01 -32.78
CA VAL A 256 -17.79 -15.65 -31.38
C VAL A 256 -16.35 -15.49 -30.85
N LEU A 257 -16.13 -14.40 -30.11
CA LEU A 257 -14.83 -14.12 -29.47
C LEU A 257 -14.49 -15.22 -28.46
N SER A 258 -13.28 -15.75 -28.52
CA SER A 258 -12.76 -16.74 -27.59
C SER A 258 -11.40 -16.31 -27.01
N LEU A 259 -11.11 -16.73 -25.78
CA LEU A 259 -9.86 -16.53 -25.07
C LEU A 259 -9.17 -17.88 -24.90
N ARG A 260 -7.97 -18.03 -25.45
CA ARG A 260 -7.16 -19.22 -25.23
C ARG A 260 -6.11 -18.96 -24.15
N VAL A 261 -6.24 -19.65 -23.02
CA VAL A 261 -5.30 -19.64 -21.89
C VAL A 261 -4.64 -21.01 -21.79
N GLY A 262 -3.41 -21.14 -22.24
CA GLY A 262 -2.76 -22.46 -22.38
C GLY A 262 -3.57 -23.38 -23.27
N ALA A 263 -3.97 -24.53 -22.71
CA ALA A 263 -4.82 -25.53 -23.43
C ALA A 263 -6.33 -25.22 -23.29
N ALA A 264 -6.71 -24.33 -22.34
CA ALA A 264 -8.10 -24.02 -22.07
C ALA A 264 -8.64 -22.95 -23.03
N ARG A 265 -9.92 -23.11 -23.39
CA ARG A 265 -10.68 -22.14 -24.17
C ARG A 265 -11.81 -21.60 -23.33
N LEU A 266 -11.90 -20.27 -23.26
CA LEU A 266 -12.85 -19.54 -22.43
C LEU A 266 -13.68 -18.62 -23.32
N ARG A 267 -14.94 -18.45 -22.98
CA ARG A 267 -15.78 -17.41 -23.55
C ARG A 267 -15.70 -16.19 -22.63
N PRO A 268 -15.31 -15.00 -23.12
CA PRO A 268 -15.41 -13.79 -22.34
C PRO A 268 -16.88 -13.53 -22.01
N GLY A 269 -17.18 -13.03 -20.81
CA GLY A 269 -18.48 -12.50 -20.48
C GLY A 269 -18.82 -11.28 -21.35
N GLU A 270 -20.04 -10.78 -21.24
CA GLU A 270 -20.53 -9.71 -22.12
C GLU A 270 -19.68 -8.43 -22.00
N ARG A 271 -19.34 -8.02 -20.77
CA ARG A 271 -18.52 -6.84 -20.52
C ARG A 271 -17.12 -6.98 -21.10
N LEU A 272 -16.44 -8.09 -20.82
CA LEU A 272 -15.09 -8.35 -21.31
C LEU A 272 -15.09 -8.54 -22.83
N GLY A 273 -16.13 -9.18 -23.38
CA GLY A 273 -16.33 -9.33 -24.81
C GLY A 273 -16.40 -8.01 -25.56
N ARG A 274 -17.21 -7.07 -25.06
CA ARG A 274 -17.30 -5.71 -25.65
C ARG A 274 -15.97 -4.95 -25.56
N LEU A 275 -15.22 -5.12 -24.46
CA LEU A 275 -13.93 -4.47 -24.29
C LEU A 275 -12.87 -4.98 -25.26
N LEU A 276 -12.93 -6.27 -25.60
CA LEU A 276 -11.99 -6.95 -26.49
C LEU A 276 -12.45 -6.98 -27.95
N ASP A 277 -13.63 -6.44 -28.25
CA ASP A 277 -14.16 -6.40 -29.60
C ASP A 277 -13.28 -5.57 -30.52
N GLY A 278 -13.05 -6.05 -31.73
CA GLY A 278 -12.13 -5.42 -32.68
C GLY A 278 -10.63 -5.75 -32.43
N LEU A 279 -10.29 -6.37 -31.31
CA LEU A 279 -8.94 -6.89 -31.06
C LEU A 279 -8.93 -8.37 -31.52
N SER A 280 -8.21 -8.70 -32.55
CA SER A 280 -8.09 -10.07 -33.01
C SER A 280 -6.64 -10.52 -33.11
N ASP A 281 -6.40 -11.80 -32.83
CA ASP A 281 -5.12 -12.51 -33.00
C ASP A 281 -3.92 -11.89 -32.26
N GLN A 282 -4.19 -11.27 -31.10
CA GLN A 282 -3.15 -10.71 -30.22
C GLN A 282 -3.24 -11.28 -28.82
N ASP A 283 -2.14 -11.18 -28.07
CA ASP A 283 -2.07 -11.57 -26.69
C ASP A 283 -2.54 -10.43 -25.79
N VAL A 284 -3.35 -10.76 -24.80
CA VAL A 284 -3.81 -9.85 -23.74
C VAL A 284 -3.58 -10.47 -22.37
N GLU A 285 -3.43 -9.66 -21.36
CA GLU A 285 -3.39 -10.12 -19.97
C GLU A 285 -4.78 -9.96 -19.35
N ILE A 286 -5.30 -11.05 -18.77
CA ILE A 286 -6.60 -11.08 -18.09
C ILE A 286 -6.36 -11.27 -16.59
N ALA A 287 -6.69 -10.28 -15.78
CA ALA A 287 -6.64 -10.38 -14.32
C ALA A 287 -7.99 -10.87 -13.78
N VAL A 288 -7.97 -11.99 -13.09
CA VAL A 288 -9.15 -12.61 -12.46
C VAL A 288 -9.00 -12.54 -10.94
N PRO A 289 -9.90 -11.84 -10.23
CA PRO A 289 -9.90 -11.82 -8.77
C PRO A 289 -10.14 -13.22 -8.19
N ALA A 290 -9.45 -13.57 -7.12
CA ALA A 290 -9.50 -14.93 -6.56
C ALA A 290 -10.91 -15.35 -6.08
N HIS A 291 -11.75 -14.41 -5.65
CA HIS A 291 -13.15 -14.69 -5.27
C HIS A 291 -14.08 -14.91 -6.48
N HIS A 292 -13.60 -14.66 -7.70
CA HIS A 292 -14.28 -15.00 -8.95
C HIS A 292 -13.77 -16.30 -9.58
N VAL A 293 -12.91 -17.01 -8.86
CA VAL A 293 -12.48 -18.37 -9.22
C VAL A 293 -13.18 -19.35 -8.27
N ALA A 294 -13.99 -20.23 -8.80
CA ALA A 294 -14.74 -21.22 -8.03
C ALA A 294 -14.31 -22.64 -8.40
N LEU A 295 -14.58 -23.59 -7.51
CA LEU A 295 -14.54 -25.01 -7.83
C LEU A 295 -15.67 -25.31 -8.81
N GLY A 296 -15.38 -26.12 -9.83
CA GLY A 296 -16.33 -26.60 -10.80
C GLY A 296 -16.45 -28.12 -10.77
N HIS A 297 -17.40 -28.67 -11.52
CA HIS A 297 -17.47 -30.12 -11.75
C HIS A 297 -16.89 -30.46 -13.13
N ALA A 298 -16.18 -31.56 -13.20
CA ALA A 298 -15.62 -32.02 -14.47
C ALA A 298 -16.76 -32.28 -15.47
N GLY A 299 -16.71 -31.60 -16.64
CA GLY A 299 -17.73 -31.72 -17.69
C GLY A 299 -18.72 -30.54 -17.74
N ASP A 300 -18.75 -29.63 -16.77
CA ASP A 300 -19.55 -28.42 -16.88
C ASP A 300 -18.97 -27.43 -17.91
N GLU A 301 -19.83 -26.67 -18.59
CA GLU A 301 -19.39 -25.60 -19.48
C GLU A 301 -18.50 -24.60 -18.74
N GLN A 302 -17.40 -24.16 -19.37
CA GLN A 302 -16.44 -23.18 -18.84
C GLN A 302 -15.63 -23.66 -17.63
N THR A 303 -15.57 -24.95 -17.34
CA THR A 303 -14.63 -25.49 -16.36
C THR A 303 -13.28 -25.82 -17.04
N ILE A 304 -12.23 -25.61 -16.26
CA ILE A 304 -10.86 -25.86 -16.67
C ILE A 304 -10.25 -26.88 -15.71
N ALA A 305 -9.63 -27.91 -16.28
CA ALA A 305 -8.82 -28.82 -15.48
C ALA A 305 -7.55 -28.09 -14.99
N ALA A 306 -7.31 -28.19 -13.70
CA ALA A 306 -6.19 -27.54 -13.05
C ALA A 306 -5.55 -28.48 -12.03
N ARG A 307 -4.24 -28.36 -11.85
CA ARG A 307 -3.47 -29.18 -10.91
C ARG A 307 -3.14 -28.40 -9.66
N VAL A 308 -3.44 -28.92 -8.48
CA VAL A 308 -3.13 -28.31 -7.18
C VAL A 308 -1.61 -28.22 -7.00
N GLN A 309 -1.11 -27.01 -6.81
CA GLN A 309 0.30 -26.73 -6.52
C GLN A 309 0.55 -26.50 -5.02
N ALA A 310 -0.38 -25.83 -4.36
CA ALA A 310 -0.32 -25.55 -2.94
C ALA A 310 -1.74 -25.31 -2.40
N HIS A 311 -1.91 -25.52 -1.12
CA HIS A 311 -3.11 -25.12 -0.40
C HIS A 311 -2.77 -24.80 1.06
N GLU A 312 -3.49 -23.85 1.64
CA GLU A 312 -3.32 -23.47 3.06
C GLU A 312 -4.63 -22.95 3.63
N TRP A 313 -4.80 -23.11 4.94
CA TRP A 313 -5.91 -22.49 5.66
C TRP A 313 -5.54 -21.07 6.10
N VAL A 314 -6.31 -20.09 5.64
CA VAL A 314 -6.22 -18.70 6.03
C VAL A 314 -7.48 -18.35 6.82
N GLY A 315 -7.39 -18.41 8.13
CA GLY A 315 -8.56 -18.28 9.01
C GLY A 315 -9.57 -19.42 8.79
N ARG A 316 -10.72 -19.11 8.19
CA ARG A 316 -11.80 -20.07 7.91
C ARG A 316 -11.90 -20.48 6.45
N GLU A 317 -11.03 -19.97 5.61
CA GLU A 317 -11.03 -20.22 4.18
C GLU A 317 -9.81 -21.05 3.78
N LEU A 318 -10.02 -21.98 2.86
CA LEU A 318 -8.97 -22.73 2.20
C LEU A 318 -8.55 -21.96 0.96
N GLN A 319 -7.33 -21.46 0.97
CA GLN A 319 -6.69 -20.87 -0.19
C GLN A 319 -6.02 -21.98 -0.99
N ILE A 320 -6.30 -22.04 -2.28
CA ILE A 320 -5.76 -23.05 -3.18
C ILE A 320 -5.04 -22.33 -4.32
N VAL A 321 -3.86 -22.82 -4.66
CA VAL A 321 -3.07 -22.39 -5.81
C VAL A 321 -3.02 -23.53 -6.79
N VAL A 322 -3.44 -23.29 -8.02
CA VAL A 322 -3.48 -24.29 -9.07
C VAL A 322 -2.74 -23.86 -10.32
N ALA A 323 -2.18 -24.81 -11.05
CA ALA A 323 -1.63 -24.60 -12.38
C ALA A 323 -2.66 -25.02 -13.43
N LEU A 324 -2.80 -24.21 -14.48
CA LEU A 324 -3.54 -24.55 -15.69
C LEU A 324 -2.60 -25.22 -16.69
N ASN A 325 -3.07 -26.23 -17.40
CA ASN A 325 -2.27 -26.89 -18.44
C ASN A 325 -1.87 -25.89 -19.53
N GLY A 326 -0.55 -25.77 -19.76
CA GLY A 326 0.02 -24.86 -20.76
C GLY A 326 0.03 -23.38 -20.37
N SER A 327 -0.27 -23.03 -19.09
CA SER A 327 -0.10 -21.68 -18.57
C SER A 327 1.00 -21.66 -17.49
N PRO A 328 1.98 -20.74 -17.56
CA PRO A 328 3.03 -20.63 -16.55
C PRO A 328 2.54 -19.95 -15.27
N VAL A 329 1.37 -19.30 -15.31
CA VAL A 329 0.88 -18.49 -14.22
C VAL A 329 -0.09 -19.30 -13.37
N PRO A 330 0.13 -19.34 -12.03
CA PRO A 330 -0.79 -20.01 -11.12
C PRO A 330 -2.08 -19.22 -10.95
N VAL A 331 -3.19 -19.93 -10.82
CA VAL A 331 -4.50 -19.36 -10.46
C VAL A 331 -4.75 -19.58 -8.99
N ARG A 332 -5.25 -18.55 -8.33
CA ARG A 332 -5.59 -18.56 -6.90
C ARG A 332 -7.09 -18.53 -6.72
N LEU A 333 -7.58 -19.36 -5.80
CA LEU A 333 -8.98 -19.33 -5.38
C LEU A 333 -9.09 -19.51 -3.86
N ARG A 334 -10.21 -19.07 -3.31
CA ARG A 334 -10.59 -19.27 -1.91
C ARG A 334 -11.93 -19.98 -1.82
N THR A 335 -12.06 -20.88 -0.86
CA THR A 335 -13.31 -21.60 -0.59
C THR A 335 -13.44 -21.89 0.90
N GLN A 336 -14.69 -21.93 1.39
CA GLN A 336 -15.00 -22.38 2.75
C GLN A 336 -15.25 -23.89 2.82
N GLN A 337 -15.24 -24.58 1.67
CA GLN A 337 -15.43 -26.00 1.62
C GLN A 337 -14.23 -26.74 2.21
N ARG A 338 -14.51 -27.73 3.04
CA ARG A 338 -13.47 -28.63 3.56
C ARG A 338 -13.16 -29.70 2.52
N LEU A 339 -12.04 -29.56 1.88
CA LEU A 339 -11.56 -30.48 0.85
C LEU A 339 -10.32 -31.22 1.35
N ALA A 340 -10.28 -32.52 1.12
CA ALA A 340 -9.09 -33.34 1.36
C ALA A 340 -8.21 -33.34 0.10
N LEU A 341 -7.51 -32.20 -0.13
CA LEU A 341 -6.65 -32.02 -1.29
C LEU A 341 -5.22 -32.44 -1.00
N ARG A 342 -4.56 -32.99 -2.03
CA ARG A 342 -3.11 -33.23 -2.04
C ARG A 342 -2.48 -32.41 -3.15
N ILE A 343 -1.22 -32.05 -2.97
CA ILE A 343 -0.43 -31.44 -4.03
C ILE A 343 -0.34 -32.44 -5.18
N GLY A 344 -0.63 -31.99 -6.40
CA GLY A 344 -0.69 -32.81 -7.60
C GLY A 344 -2.07 -33.30 -7.99
N ASP A 345 -3.09 -33.19 -7.11
CA ASP A 345 -4.47 -33.56 -7.45
C ASP A 345 -5.00 -32.69 -8.61
N GLU A 346 -5.77 -33.32 -9.49
CA GLU A 346 -6.50 -32.62 -10.53
C GLU A 346 -7.88 -32.21 -10.04
N ILE A 347 -8.19 -30.93 -10.18
CA ILE A 347 -9.50 -30.36 -9.85
C ILE A 347 -10.03 -29.57 -11.03
N ALA A 348 -11.34 -29.43 -11.11
CA ALA A 348 -11.98 -28.53 -12.05
C ALA A 348 -12.20 -27.17 -11.39
N ILE A 349 -11.84 -26.09 -12.08
CA ILE A 349 -12.12 -24.73 -11.66
C ILE A 349 -12.93 -24.00 -12.72
N ARG A 350 -13.74 -23.04 -12.28
CA ARG A 350 -14.50 -22.14 -13.15
C ARG A 350 -14.05 -20.70 -12.91
N LEU A 351 -13.75 -19.98 -13.99
CA LEU A 351 -13.39 -18.56 -13.95
C LEU A 351 -14.61 -17.71 -14.30
N ASN A 352 -15.05 -16.85 -13.40
CA ASN A 352 -16.04 -15.85 -13.72
C ASN A 352 -15.33 -14.62 -14.35
N LEU A 353 -15.43 -14.50 -15.66
CA LEU A 353 -14.77 -13.44 -16.44
C LEU A 353 -15.56 -12.13 -16.52
N GLU A 354 -16.79 -12.06 -16.00
CA GLU A 354 -17.58 -10.81 -15.99
C GLU A 354 -16.91 -9.70 -15.17
N SER A 355 -16.21 -10.08 -14.09
CA SER A 355 -15.46 -9.14 -13.24
C SER A 355 -13.97 -9.10 -13.54
N ALA A 356 -13.51 -9.78 -14.59
CA ALA A 356 -12.11 -9.78 -14.98
C ALA A 356 -11.71 -8.44 -15.62
N HIS A 357 -10.44 -8.10 -15.51
CA HIS A 357 -9.85 -6.92 -16.15
C HIS A 357 -8.91 -7.36 -17.26
N ALA A 358 -8.92 -6.60 -18.36
CA ALA A 358 -8.02 -6.85 -19.49
C ALA A 358 -6.96 -5.76 -19.58
N PHE A 359 -5.74 -6.16 -19.89
CA PHE A 359 -4.59 -5.28 -20.06
C PHE A 359 -3.87 -5.62 -21.36
N ASP A 360 -3.29 -4.61 -21.97
CA ASP A 360 -2.39 -4.76 -23.10
C ASP A 360 -1.13 -5.52 -22.64
N SER A 361 -0.80 -6.61 -23.27
CA SER A 361 0.28 -7.51 -22.85
C SER A 361 1.68 -6.90 -22.98
N LYS A 362 1.85 -5.83 -23.76
CA LYS A 362 3.15 -5.15 -23.97
C LYS A 362 3.37 -4.02 -22.98
N THR A 363 2.32 -3.24 -22.71
CA THR A 363 2.42 -2.04 -21.86
C THR A 363 1.95 -2.29 -20.44
N GLY A 364 1.21 -3.37 -20.19
CA GLY A 364 0.54 -3.65 -18.93
C GLY A 364 -0.59 -2.68 -18.60
N ARG A 365 -0.96 -1.75 -19.48
CA ARG A 365 -2.03 -0.78 -19.25
C ARG A 365 -3.40 -1.40 -19.44
N ARG A 366 -4.34 -1.00 -18.60
CA ARG A 366 -5.72 -1.46 -18.70
C ARG A 366 -6.32 -1.06 -20.04
N LEU A 367 -6.98 -2.02 -20.69
CA LEU A 367 -7.81 -1.77 -21.84
C LEU A 367 -9.10 -1.09 -21.36
N GLN A 368 -9.48 0.00 -22.03
CA GLN A 368 -10.68 0.78 -21.72
C GLN A 368 -11.65 0.69 -22.91
N SER A 369 -12.93 0.65 -22.62
CA SER A 369 -13.95 0.82 -23.65
C SER A 369 -13.92 2.27 -24.13
N SER A 370 -14.13 2.48 -25.41
CA SER A 370 -14.32 3.82 -25.97
C SER A 370 -15.55 4.58 -25.41
N ALA A 371 -16.27 3.93 -24.50
CA ALA A 371 -17.49 4.46 -23.85
C ALA A 371 -17.32 4.74 -22.33
N ASP A 372 -16.11 4.52 -21.76
CA ASP A 372 -15.77 4.85 -20.36
C ASP A 372 -15.00 6.24 -20.29
#